data_68dfd826bf1c0ff684511dad819a6b21
#
_entry.id   68dfd826bf1c0ff684511dad819a6b21
#
_cell.length_a   1.000
_cell.length_b   1.000
_cell.length_c   1.000
_cell.angle_alpha   90.00
_cell.angle_beta   90.00
_cell.angle_gamma   90.00
#
_symmetry.space_group_name_H-M   'P 1'
#
loop_
_entity.id
_entity.type
_entity.pdbx_description
1 polymer ?
#
loop_
_entity_poly.entity_id
_entity_poly.type
_entity_poly.pdbx_seq_one_letter_code
_entity_poly.pdbx_strand_id
1 'polypeptide(L)'
;MTEAEKPEKGGCGATRFGGVNPIFRVQDVDASVDYYVNALGFKRDWGSKGFACVSRDRVAIFLCEGDQGHFGTWVWIGVGDVEKVLEELSAKGAKVRNPPQNYEWAYEMQIEDLDGNVLRIGSDTRKDKPMGNWRDMNGRIWVRTASGGWEQKENQ
;
A
#
# COMPACT_ATOMS: atom_id res chain seq x y z
N MET A 1 -13.53 12.67 19.87
CA MET A 1 -13.40 13.41 18.60
C MET A 1 -12.19 14.31 18.74
N THR A 2 -11.07 13.93 18.16
CA THR A 2 -9.92 14.81 18.01
C THR A 2 -10.25 15.83 16.94
N GLU A 3 -10.21 17.12 17.29
CA GLU A 3 -10.34 18.22 16.34
C GLU A 3 -9.35 18.01 15.20
N ALA A 4 -9.89 17.95 13.98
CA ALA A 4 -9.07 18.08 12.79
C ALA A 4 -8.38 19.44 12.87
N GLU A 5 -7.06 19.47 12.96
CA GLU A 5 -6.29 20.72 12.88
C GLU A 5 -6.72 21.46 11.61
N LYS A 6 -7.36 22.60 11.81
CA LYS A 6 -7.64 23.52 10.72
C LYS A 6 -6.31 23.91 10.08
N PRO A 7 -6.19 23.84 8.74
CA PRO A 7 -4.96 24.25 8.09
C PRO A 7 -4.68 25.71 8.43
N GLU A 8 -3.50 25.98 8.97
CA GLU A 8 -3.04 27.34 9.21
C GLU A 8 -3.07 28.12 7.89
N LYS A 9 -3.64 29.32 7.92
CA LYS A 9 -3.67 30.22 6.78
C LYS A 9 -2.24 30.61 6.41
N GLY A 10 -1.71 29.98 5.34
CA GLY A 10 -0.45 30.40 4.75
C GLY A 10 -0.60 31.83 4.19
N GLY A 11 0.44 32.63 4.35
CA GLY A 11 0.48 34.00 3.86
C GLY A 11 0.21 34.09 2.34
N CYS A 12 -0.40 35.21 1.96
CA CYS A 12 -0.67 35.57 0.57
C CYS A 12 -1.75 34.76 -0.17
N GLY A 13 -2.90 34.47 0.46
CA GLY A 13 -4.11 34.05 -0.25
C GLY A 13 -4.10 32.68 -0.95
N ALA A 14 -2.99 31.93 -0.92
CA ALA A 14 -2.88 30.61 -1.52
C ALA A 14 -3.55 29.53 -0.67
N THR A 15 -4.42 28.73 -1.29
CA THR A 15 -5.01 27.54 -0.66
C THR A 15 -3.99 26.42 -0.59
N ARG A 16 -3.89 25.74 0.56
CA ARG A 16 -3.04 24.55 0.73
C ARG A 16 -3.79 23.30 0.30
N PHE A 17 -3.08 22.38 -0.35
CA PHE A 17 -3.57 21.02 -0.54
C PHE A 17 -3.53 20.27 0.81
N GLY A 18 -4.60 19.54 1.15
CA GLY A 18 -4.71 18.80 2.40
C GLY A 18 -4.06 17.43 2.31
N GLY A 19 -4.70 16.54 1.59
CA GLY A 19 -4.24 15.16 1.44
C GLY A 19 -4.66 14.57 0.10
N VAL A 20 -4.28 13.33 -0.14
CA VAL A 20 -4.68 12.56 -1.31
C VAL A 20 -5.19 11.19 -0.86
N ASN A 21 -6.28 10.74 -1.45
CA ASN A 21 -6.82 9.39 -1.24
C ASN A 21 -6.81 8.64 -2.57
N PRO A 22 -6.07 7.54 -2.68
CA PRO A 22 -6.15 6.69 -3.86
C PRO A 22 -7.53 6.05 -3.97
N ILE A 23 -7.98 5.82 -5.21
CA ILE A 23 -9.23 5.10 -5.50
C ILE A 23 -8.85 3.76 -6.12
N PHE A 24 -9.16 2.67 -5.42
CA PHE A 24 -8.92 1.31 -5.88
C PHE A 24 -10.19 0.75 -6.52
N ARG A 25 -10.07 0.26 -7.74
CA ARG A 25 -11.13 -0.50 -8.38
C ARG A 25 -11.22 -1.89 -7.76
N VAL A 26 -12.41 -2.28 -7.34
CA VAL A 26 -12.73 -3.58 -6.76
C VAL A 26 -13.98 -4.16 -7.41
N GLN A 27 -14.14 -5.49 -7.38
CA GLN A 27 -15.32 -6.15 -7.92
C GLN A 27 -16.50 -6.10 -6.96
N ASP A 28 -16.23 -6.15 -5.66
CA ASP A 28 -17.23 -6.16 -4.59
C ASP A 28 -16.71 -5.31 -3.43
N VAL A 29 -17.35 -4.17 -3.20
CA VAL A 29 -16.93 -3.24 -2.14
C VAL A 29 -17.09 -3.85 -0.75
N ASP A 30 -18.16 -4.59 -0.50
CA ASP A 30 -18.39 -5.18 0.83
C ASP A 30 -17.34 -6.25 1.15
N ALA A 31 -17.06 -7.15 0.21
CA ALA A 31 -15.99 -8.13 0.36
C ALA A 31 -14.62 -7.48 0.54
N SER A 32 -14.34 -6.42 -0.20
CA SER A 32 -13.08 -5.66 -0.08
C SER A 32 -12.97 -4.96 1.27
N VAL A 33 -14.04 -4.31 1.74
CA VAL A 33 -14.07 -3.71 3.09
C VAL A 33 -13.78 -4.75 4.15
N ASP A 34 -14.40 -5.93 4.06
CA ASP A 34 -14.16 -7.02 5.02
C ASP A 34 -12.68 -7.47 5.01
N TYR A 35 -12.07 -7.58 3.85
CA TYR A 35 -10.64 -7.91 3.73
C TYR A 35 -9.75 -6.82 4.33
N TYR A 36 -9.99 -5.55 3.99
CA TYR A 36 -9.21 -4.43 4.55
C TYR A 36 -9.35 -4.34 6.07
N VAL A 37 -10.53 -4.57 6.61
CA VAL A 37 -10.78 -4.54 8.06
C VAL A 37 -10.15 -5.76 8.74
N ASN A 38 -10.44 -6.96 8.28
CA ASN A 38 -10.09 -8.20 8.98
C ASN A 38 -8.65 -8.67 8.73
N ALA A 39 -8.14 -8.49 7.50
CA ALA A 39 -6.79 -8.92 7.14
C ALA A 39 -5.75 -7.80 7.20
N LEU A 40 -6.12 -6.55 6.89
CA LEU A 40 -5.16 -5.44 6.82
C LEU A 40 -5.23 -4.48 8.02
N GLY A 41 -6.19 -4.67 8.94
CA GLY A 41 -6.30 -3.86 10.15
C GLY A 41 -6.78 -2.43 9.92
N PHE A 42 -7.46 -2.18 8.80
CA PHE A 42 -8.15 -0.92 8.54
C PHE A 42 -9.48 -0.87 9.28
N LYS A 43 -10.10 0.28 9.32
CA LYS A 43 -11.49 0.47 9.75
C LYS A 43 -12.30 1.03 8.57
N ARG A 44 -13.59 0.72 8.52
CA ARG A 44 -14.52 1.37 7.61
C ARG A 44 -14.89 2.74 8.19
N ASP A 45 -14.65 3.81 7.45
CA ASP A 45 -15.05 5.16 7.87
C ASP A 45 -16.48 5.48 7.42
N TRP A 46 -16.77 5.21 6.15
CA TRP A 46 -18.08 5.38 5.55
C TRP A 46 -18.21 4.51 4.32
N GLY A 47 -19.42 4.36 3.81
CA GLY A 47 -19.67 3.66 2.56
C GLY A 47 -21.14 3.67 2.18
N SER A 48 -21.36 3.60 0.89
CA SER A 48 -22.65 3.40 0.25
C SER A 48 -22.55 2.22 -0.70
N LYS A 49 -23.62 1.93 -1.44
CA LYS A 49 -23.59 0.87 -2.45
C LYS A 49 -22.53 1.17 -3.52
N GLY A 50 -21.55 0.30 -3.63
CA GLY A 50 -20.51 0.37 -4.66
C GLY A 50 -19.37 1.37 -4.40
N PHE A 51 -19.34 2.04 -3.25
CA PHE A 51 -18.26 2.96 -2.88
C PHE A 51 -18.07 3.02 -1.37
N ALA A 52 -16.84 2.90 -0.89
CA ALA A 52 -16.52 2.97 0.53
C ALA A 52 -15.15 3.62 0.78
N CYS A 53 -14.95 4.09 2.00
CA CYS A 53 -13.66 4.53 2.51
C CYS A 53 -13.23 3.62 3.65
N VAL A 54 -12.00 3.15 3.58
CA VAL A 54 -11.30 2.46 4.66
C VAL A 54 -10.08 3.26 5.07
N SER A 55 -9.77 3.30 6.35
CA SER A 55 -8.61 4.02 6.86
C SER A 55 -7.88 3.27 7.96
N ARG A 56 -6.59 3.55 8.06
CA ARG A 56 -5.74 3.12 9.17
C ARG A 56 -4.72 4.22 9.44
N ASP A 57 -4.70 4.72 10.67
CA ASP A 57 -3.88 5.86 11.06
C ASP A 57 -4.09 7.07 10.12
N ARG A 58 -3.08 7.48 9.38
CA ARG A 58 -3.13 8.60 8.44
C ARG A 58 -3.37 8.20 6.99
N VAL A 59 -3.63 6.93 6.74
CA VAL A 59 -3.86 6.36 5.40
C VAL A 59 -5.36 6.16 5.20
N ALA A 60 -5.92 6.69 4.12
CA ALA A 60 -7.28 6.42 3.70
C ALA A 60 -7.31 6.00 2.23
N ILE A 61 -8.08 4.97 1.93
CA ILE A 61 -8.23 4.39 0.59
C ILE A 61 -9.72 4.34 0.26
N PHE A 62 -10.07 4.79 -0.93
CA PHE A 62 -11.42 4.64 -1.47
C PHE A 62 -11.49 3.34 -2.27
N LEU A 63 -12.55 2.58 -2.05
CA LEU A 63 -12.86 1.34 -2.76
C LEU A 63 -14.09 1.57 -3.65
N CYS A 64 -13.98 1.30 -4.94
CA CYS A 64 -15.02 1.62 -5.92
C CYS A 64 -15.30 0.43 -6.85
N GLU A 65 -16.56 -0.02 -6.90
CA GLU A 65 -17.05 -1.01 -7.88
C GLU A 65 -17.32 -0.38 -9.26
N GLY A 66 -17.55 0.93 -9.29
CA GLY A 66 -18.08 1.61 -10.46
C GLY A 66 -17.06 1.96 -11.54
N ASP A 67 -16.96 3.22 -11.82
CA ASP A 67 -16.30 3.80 -12.99
C ASP A 67 -15.00 4.56 -12.65
N GLN A 68 -14.53 4.50 -11.41
CA GLN A 68 -13.32 5.18 -10.96
C GLN A 68 -12.18 4.19 -10.70
N GLY A 69 -10.95 4.62 -10.98
CA GLY A 69 -9.75 3.82 -10.79
C GLY A 69 -9.63 2.66 -11.81
N HIS A 70 -8.60 1.87 -11.62
CA HIS A 70 -8.31 0.68 -12.42
C HIS A 70 -7.97 -0.49 -11.49
N PHE A 71 -8.21 -1.72 -11.92
CA PHE A 71 -7.71 -2.91 -11.23
C PHE A 71 -6.18 -2.92 -11.25
N GLY A 72 -5.57 -3.41 -10.18
CA GLY A 72 -4.11 -3.50 -10.08
C GLY A 72 -3.42 -2.16 -9.81
N THR A 73 -4.08 -1.24 -9.15
CA THR A 73 -3.49 0.04 -8.71
C THR A 73 -2.50 -0.18 -7.57
N TRP A 74 -1.38 0.55 -7.60
CA TRP A 74 -0.33 0.47 -6.59
C TRP A 74 -0.27 1.74 -5.76
N VAL A 75 -0.02 1.58 -4.45
CA VAL A 75 0.23 2.68 -3.52
C VAL A 75 1.42 2.36 -2.63
N TRP A 76 2.21 3.37 -2.29
CA TRP A 76 3.29 3.23 -1.31
C TRP A 76 2.87 3.82 0.04
N ILE A 77 3.10 3.07 1.11
CA ILE A 77 2.75 3.43 2.48
C ILE A 77 3.99 3.33 3.34
N GLY A 78 4.41 4.45 3.93
CA GLY A 78 5.50 4.48 4.89
C GLY A 78 5.09 4.00 6.27
N VAL A 79 5.89 3.14 6.88
CA VAL A 79 5.71 2.65 8.25
C VAL A 79 7.02 2.72 9.03
N GLY A 80 6.94 2.70 10.35
CA GLY A 80 8.14 2.72 11.19
C GLY A 80 8.88 1.38 11.24
N ASP A 81 8.15 0.25 11.11
CA ASP A 81 8.72 -1.09 11.24
C ASP A 81 7.93 -2.09 10.38
N VAL A 82 8.51 -2.44 9.24
CA VAL A 82 7.91 -3.38 8.28
C VAL A 82 7.75 -4.78 8.88
N GLU A 83 8.70 -5.24 9.70
CA GLU A 83 8.65 -6.59 10.27
C GLU A 83 7.47 -6.77 11.22
N LYS A 84 7.18 -5.76 12.04
CA LYS A 84 5.99 -5.79 12.92
C LYS A 84 4.70 -5.76 12.13
N VAL A 85 4.63 -4.98 11.06
CA VAL A 85 3.46 -4.97 10.17
C VAL A 85 3.30 -6.33 9.48
N LEU A 86 4.39 -6.92 8.98
CA LEU A 86 4.35 -8.27 8.39
C LEU A 86 3.81 -9.31 9.37
N GLU A 87 4.30 -9.31 10.60
CA GLU A 87 3.84 -10.24 11.65
C GLU A 87 2.33 -10.09 11.89
N GLU A 88 1.86 -8.85 12.07
CA GLU A 88 0.44 -8.56 12.27
C GLU A 88 -0.42 -9.00 11.08
N LEU A 89 -0.06 -8.60 9.87
CA LEU A 89 -0.85 -8.87 8.67
C LEU A 89 -0.84 -10.37 8.32
N SER A 90 0.29 -11.05 8.49
CA SER A 90 0.39 -12.50 8.26
C SER A 90 -0.50 -13.28 9.25
N ALA A 91 -0.55 -12.88 10.51
CA ALA A 91 -1.42 -13.49 11.51
C ALA A 91 -2.91 -13.30 11.19
N LYS A 92 -3.26 -12.25 10.47
CA LYS A 92 -4.63 -11.94 10.02
C LYS A 92 -4.99 -12.52 8.65
N GLY A 93 -4.08 -13.23 8.01
CA GLY A 93 -4.31 -13.88 6.71
C GLY A 93 -4.19 -12.97 5.49
N ALA A 94 -3.48 -11.85 5.61
CA ALA A 94 -3.19 -10.99 4.47
C ALA A 94 -2.37 -11.71 3.39
N LYS A 95 -2.64 -11.40 2.12
CA LYS A 95 -1.89 -11.94 0.98
C LYS A 95 -0.58 -11.17 0.81
N VAL A 96 0.52 -11.78 1.25
CA VAL A 96 1.86 -11.25 1.02
C VAL A 96 2.28 -11.60 -0.41
N ARG A 97 2.30 -10.59 -1.28
CA ARG A 97 2.68 -10.75 -2.68
C ARG A 97 4.20 -10.87 -2.84
N ASN A 98 4.94 -10.07 -2.10
CA ASN A 98 6.40 -10.14 -2.03
C ASN A 98 6.82 -9.89 -0.58
N PRO A 99 7.59 -10.78 0.05
CA PRO A 99 8.07 -10.58 1.41
C PRO A 99 9.01 -9.38 1.48
N PRO A 100 9.32 -8.87 2.68
CA PRO A 100 10.23 -7.74 2.82
C PRO A 100 11.55 -7.94 2.10
N GLN A 101 11.92 -6.96 1.28
CA GLN A 101 13.17 -6.90 0.55
C GLN A 101 13.82 -5.54 0.81
N ASN A 102 15.15 -5.54 0.88
CA ASN A 102 15.91 -4.32 1.06
C ASN A 102 16.31 -3.72 -0.28
N TYR A 103 16.06 -2.43 -0.43
CA TYR A 103 16.44 -1.65 -1.61
C TYR A 103 17.15 -0.38 -1.18
N GLU A 104 17.74 0.34 -2.12
CA GLU A 104 18.38 1.64 -1.85
C GLU A 104 17.38 2.69 -1.38
N TRP A 105 16.11 2.56 -1.80
CA TRP A 105 15.04 3.52 -1.46
C TRP A 105 14.22 3.15 -0.23
N ALA A 106 14.14 1.87 0.16
CA ALA A 106 13.36 1.40 1.31
C ALA A 106 13.63 -0.07 1.62
N TYR A 107 13.26 -0.47 2.84
CA TYR A 107 13.01 -1.86 3.21
C TYR A 107 11.50 -2.09 3.15
N GLU A 108 11.01 -2.82 2.16
CA GLU A 108 9.58 -2.88 1.86
C GLU A 108 9.08 -4.26 1.44
N MET A 109 7.78 -4.47 1.66
CA MET A 109 7.03 -5.63 1.20
C MET A 109 5.89 -5.20 0.28
N GLN A 110 5.29 -6.17 -0.42
CA GLN A 110 4.09 -5.98 -1.21
C GLN A 110 2.96 -6.83 -0.63
N ILE A 111 1.87 -6.16 -0.30
CA ILE A 111 0.61 -6.78 0.13
C ILE A 111 -0.39 -6.61 -1.00
N GLU A 112 -1.11 -7.67 -1.33
CA GLU A 112 -2.12 -7.66 -2.39
C GLU A 112 -3.53 -7.75 -1.81
N ASP A 113 -4.46 -6.98 -2.37
CA ASP A 113 -5.87 -7.10 -2.02
C ASP A 113 -6.60 -8.17 -2.88
N LEU A 114 -7.91 -8.29 -2.73
CA LEU A 114 -8.70 -9.29 -3.44
C LEU A 114 -8.74 -9.09 -4.96
N ASP A 115 -8.45 -7.88 -5.43
CA ASP A 115 -8.58 -7.48 -6.84
C ASP A 115 -7.22 -7.18 -7.51
N GLY A 116 -6.12 -7.57 -6.85
CA GLY A 116 -4.78 -7.36 -7.36
C GLY A 116 -4.24 -5.94 -7.17
N ASN A 117 -4.89 -5.09 -6.41
CA ASN A 117 -4.31 -3.83 -5.98
C ASN A 117 -3.18 -4.11 -4.98
N VAL A 118 -2.12 -3.33 -5.04
CA VAL A 118 -0.90 -3.59 -4.28
C VAL A 118 -0.58 -2.43 -3.34
N LEU A 119 -0.44 -2.76 -2.06
CA LEU A 119 0.11 -1.87 -1.05
C LEU A 119 1.59 -2.21 -0.89
N ARG A 120 2.46 -1.30 -1.32
CA ARG A 120 3.89 -1.35 -1.00
C ARG A 120 4.06 -0.72 0.36
N ILE A 121 4.44 -1.51 1.35
CA ILE A 121 4.59 -1.06 2.74
C ILE A 121 6.09 -1.06 3.06
N GLY A 122 6.63 0.11 3.35
CA GLY A 122 8.06 0.30 3.49
C GLY A 122 8.48 1.18 4.66
N SER A 123 9.66 0.90 5.18
CA SER A 123 10.41 1.70 6.13
C SER A 123 11.76 2.11 5.51
N ASP A 124 12.59 2.79 6.27
CA ASP A 124 13.94 3.14 5.82
C ASP A 124 14.73 1.89 5.42
N THR A 125 15.60 2.06 4.42
CA THR A 125 16.49 0.99 3.98
C THR A 125 17.38 0.49 5.12
N ARG A 126 17.68 -0.80 5.13
CA ARG A 126 18.46 -1.48 6.17
C ARG A 126 19.91 -1.64 5.70
N LYS A 127 20.85 -1.04 6.44
CA LYS A 127 22.29 -1.15 6.16
C LYS A 127 22.85 -2.54 6.48
N ASP A 128 22.18 -3.28 7.34
CA ASP A 128 22.54 -4.61 7.80
C ASP A 128 22.01 -5.76 6.91
N LYS A 129 21.27 -5.44 5.86
CA LYS A 129 20.67 -6.42 4.95
C LYS A 129 21.21 -6.25 3.52
N PRO A 130 21.41 -7.35 2.79
CA PRO A 130 21.75 -7.28 1.36
C PRO A 130 20.60 -6.70 0.55
N MET A 131 20.91 -6.18 -0.63
CA MET A 131 19.90 -5.77 -1.61
C MET A 131 19.09 -6.98 -2.07
N GLY A 132 17.78 -6.81 -2.13
CA GLY A 132 16.84 -7.87 -2.49
C GLY A 132 16.39 -7.83 -3.94
N ASN A 133 15.46 -8.73 -4.26
CA ASN A 133 14.88 -8.88 -5.57
C ASN A 133 13.59 -8.05 -5.68
N TRP A 134 13.34 -7.52 -6.87
CA TRP A 134 12.11 -6.81 -7.18
C TRP A 134 11.11 -7.73 -7.88
N ARG A 135 9.86 -7.71 -7.46
CA ARG A 135 8.75 -8.35 -8.16
C ARG A 135 7.90 -7.30 -8.85
N ASP A 136 7.87 -7.34 -10.17
CA ASP A 136 7.15 -6.36 -10.98
C ASP A 136 5.63 -6.61 -11.03
N MET A 137 4.89 -5.72 -11.69
CA MET A 137 3.44 -5.81 -11.80
C MET A 137 2.94 -7.08 -12.51
N ASN A 138 3.76 -7.68 -13.34
CA ASN A 138 3.47 -8.92 -14.06
C ASN A 138 3.92 -10.18 -13.30
N GLY A 139 4.45 -10.01 -12.08
CA GLY A 139 4.94 -11.10 -11.24
C GLY A 139 6.35 -11.58 -11.57
N ARG A 140 7.05 -10.93 -12.50
CA ARG A 140 8.44 -11.28 -12.86
C ARG A 140 9.38 -10.82 -11.76
N ILE A 141 10.42 -11.63 -11.53
CA ILE A 141 11.47 -11.33 -10.55
C ILE A 141 12.67 -10.71 -11.25
N TRP A 142 13.12 -9.59 -10.72
CA TRP A 142 14.31 -8.86 -11.15
C TRP A 142 15.36 -8.91 -10.06
N VAL A 143 16.59 -9.17 -10.43
CA VAL A 143 17.76 -9.25 -9.54
C VAL A 143 18.74 -8.12 -9.85
N ARG A 144 19.44 -7.65 -8.81
CA ARG A 144 20.48 -6.63 -8.99
C ARG A 144 21.72 -7.24 -9.65
N THR A 145 22.26 -6.55 -10.65
CA THR A 145 23.53 -6.88 -11.26
C THR A 145 24.68 -6.25 -10.49
N ALA A 146 25.89 -6.79 -10.64
CA ALA A 146 27.10 -6.23 -10.03
C ALA A 146 27.39 -4.79 -10.49
N SER A 147 26.94 -4.39 -11.67
CA SER A 147 27.05 -3.03 -12.20
C SER A 147 25.99 -2.05 -11.70
N GLY A 148 25.07 -2.51 -10.84
CA GLY A 148 24.00 -1.69 -10.28
C GLY A 148 22.72 -1.61 -11.11
N GLY A 149 22.63 -2.37 -12.20
CA GLY A 149 21.39 -2.51 -13.00
C GLY A 149 20.46 -3.60 -12.47
N TRP A 150 19.46 -3.92 -13.26
CA TRP A 150 18.50 -4.98 -13.00
C TRP A 150 18.45 -5.93 -14.18
N GLU A 151 18.40 -7.22 -13.91
CA GLU A 151 18.15 -8.25 -14.92
C GLU A 151 17.00 -9.15 -14.48
N GLN A 152 16.21 -9.61 -15.44
CA GLN A 152 15.11 -10.52 -15.17
C GLN A 152 15.68 -11.90 -14.81
N LYS A 153 15.23 -12.45 -13.68
CA LYS A 153 15.55 -13.83 -13.31
C LYS A 153 14.81 -14.77 -14.26
N GLU A 154 15.54 -15.61 -14.98
CA GLU A 154 14.92 -16.66 -15.79
C GLU A 154 14.18 -17.65 -14.89
N ASN A 155 12.95 -17.99 -15.28
CA ASN A 155 12.22 -19.07 -14.64
C ASN A 155 12.93 -20.39 -14.97
N GLN A 156 13.47 -21.03 -13.94
CA GLN A 156 13.90 -22.43 -14.02
C GLN A 156 12.71 -23.35 -13.93
#